data_26a1b54a20a7b3805e394271fc993ced
#
_entry.id   26a1b54a20a7b3805e394271fc993ced
#
_cell.length_a   1.000
_cell.length_b   1.000
_cell.length_c   1.000
_cell.angle_alpha   90.00
_cell.angle_beta   90.00
_cell.angle_gamma   90.00
#
_symmetry.space_group_name_H-M   'P 1'
#
loop_
_entity.id
_entity.type
_entity.pdbx_description
1 polymer ?
#
loop_
_entity_poly.entity_id
_entity_poly.type
_entity_poly.pdbx_seq_one_letter_code
_entity_poly.pdbx_strand_id
1 'polypeptide(L)'
;MIRHLHHHLALILVAAVLVACSKQESAMHSAAVNPPAATAAAAPAKPVPMACEMVTPAAMSAILGAEVVARPDEGAGRTGCIYTPASGTGPAVELRVEWGAAQMAIKGVGMAGRAEPGLASPLAGLGDQAAQMGPALMIATGEDLVTLITSGVDDLVPKAKAILALVKPRL
;
A
#
# COMPACT_ATOMS: atom_id res chain seq x y z
N MET A 1 -17.02 39.56 30.29
CA MET A 1 -15.59 39.57 30.65
C MET A 1 -15.19 38.30 31.42
N ILE A 2 -15.46 37.08 30.92
CA ILE A 2 -15.09 35.81 31.58
C ILE A 2 -14.72 34.76 30.52
N ARG A 3 -13.86 35.07 29.54
CA ARG A 3 -13.48 34.10 28.47
C ARG A 3 -11.99 33.92 28.26
N HIS A 4 -11.16 34.57 29.08
CA HIS A 4 -9.68 34.52 28.91
C HIS A 4 -8.92 33.74 29.99
N LEU A 5 -9.59 33.06 30.94
CA LEU A 5 -8.90 32.41 32.06
C LEU A 5 -8.63 30.91 31.88
N HIS A 6 -9.09 30.29 30.77
CA HIS A 6 -8.93 28.82 30.58
C HIS A 6 -7.75 28.41 29.68
N HIS A 7 -6.99 29.37 29.12
CA HIS A 7 -5.89 29.05 28.19
C HIS A 7 -4.50 28.97 28.83
N HIS A 8 -4.37 29.30 30.13
CA HIS A 8 -3.06 29.29 30.81
C HIS A 8 -2.81 28.10 31.72
N LEU A 9 -3.77 27.18 31.91
CA LEU A 9 -3.60 26.01 32.80
C LEU A 9 -3.20 24.72 32.08
N ALA A 10 -3.15 24.71 30.75
CA ALA A 10 -2.83 23.52 29.95
C ALA A 10 -1.33 23.39 29.56
N LEU A 11 -0.48 24.35 29.94
CA LEU A 11 0.92 24.41 29.43
C LEU A 11 2.00 23.98 30.46
N ILE A 12 1.65 23.49 31.64
CA ILE A 12 2.64 23.20 32.72
C ILE A 12 2.81 21.70 32.99
N LEU A 13 2.16 20.79 32.26
CA LEU A 13 2.18 19.36 32.59
C LEU A 13 2.92 18.44 31.58
N VAL A 14 3.77 18.98 30.70
CA VAL A 14 4.52 18.19 29.68
C VAL A 14 6.04 18.12 29.93
N ALA A 15 6.54 18.63 31.04
CA ALA A 15 8.00 18.75 31.27
C ALA A 15 8.59 17.79 32.30
N ALA A 16 8.03 16.59 32.54
CA ALA A 16 8.55 15.72 33.61
C ALA A 16 8.59 14.21 33.26
N VAL A 17 8.87 13.79 32.02
CA VAL A 17 9.10 12.35 31.70
C VAL A 17 10.26 12.19 30.71
N LEU A 18 11.44 12.71 31.03
CA LEU A 18 12.64 12.46 30.20
C LEU A 18 13.89 12.33 31.08
N VAL A 19 13.93 11.42 32.05
CA VAL A 19 15.19 10.92 32.65
C VAL A 19 14.93 9.57 33.28
N ALA A 20 15.01 8.49 32.54
CA ALA A 20 15.27 7.15 33.08
C ALA A 20 15.56 6.14 31.96
N CYS A 21 16.66 6.28 31.25
CA CYS A 21 17.26 5.20 30.45
C CYS A 21 18.77 5.42 30.37
N SER A 22 19.47 5.07 31.42
CA SER A 22 20.92 4.86 31.31
C SER A 22 21.33 3.90 32.42
N LYS A 23 21.71 2.74 32.03
CA LYS A 23 22.69 1.78 32.53
C LYS A 23 22.17 0.37 32.33
N GLN A 24 22.52 -0.20 31.20
CA GLN A 24 22.59 -1.66 31.09
C GLN A 24 24.04 -1.99 30.78
N GLU A 25 24.71 -2.43 31.82
CA GLU A 25 26.08 -2.92 31.83
C GLU A 25 26.21 -4.13 30.91
N SER A 26 27.22 -4.08 30.06
CA SER A 26 27.67 -5.13 29.17
C SER A 26 28.08 -6.38 29.97
N ALA A 27 27.25 -7.38 30.03
CA ALA A 27 27.67 -8.73 30.37
C ALA A 27 28.28 -9.36 29.10
N MET A 28 29.60 -9.47 29.07
CA MET A 28 30.32 -10.28 28.08
C MET A 28 29.95 -11.74 28.27
N HIS A 29 29.05 -12.26 27.45
CA HIS A 29 28.92 -13.70 27.24
C HIS A 29 29.81 -14.09 26.08
N SER A 30 30.89 -14.81 26.38
CA SER A 30 31.66 -15.57 25.39
C SER A 30 30.74 -16.60 24.74
N ALA A 31 30.13 -16.23 23.63
CA ALA A 31 29.39 -17.16 22.80
C ALA A 31 30.36 -17.92 21.93
N ALA A 32 30.35 -19.25 22.06
CA ALA A 32 31.05 -20.18 21.22
C ALA A 32 30.85 -19.83 19.74
N VAL A 33 31.97 -19.74 19.01
CA VAL A 33 31.98 -19.54 17.55
C VAL A 33 31.40 -20.81 16.91
N ASN A 34 30.10 -20.74 16.58
CA ASN A 34 29.54 -21.74 15.66
C ASN A 34 30.11 -21.45 14.25
N PRO A 35 30.57 -22.48 13.53
CA PRO A 35 31.02 -22.34 12.16
C PRO A 35 29.86 -21.75 11.35
N PRO A 36 30.14 -20.83 10.37
CA PRO A 36 29.09 -20.24 9.56
C PRO A 36 28.32 -21.34 8.85
N ALA A 37 27.04 -21.44 9.13
CA ALA A 37 26.14 -22.29 8.36
C ALA A 37 26.30 -21.89 6.89
N ALA A 38 26.62 -22.85 6.03
CA ALA A 38 26.71 -22.63 4.59
C ALA A 38 25.44 -21.95 4.13
N THR A 39 25.54 -20.68 3.71
CA THR A 39 24.45 -19.91 3.13
C THR A 39 24.01 -20.67 1.89
N ALA A 40 22.90 -21.38 1.96
CA ALA A 40 22.28 -21.98 0.78
C ALA A 40 22.10 -20.83 -0.22
N ALA A 41 22.73 -20.97 -1.39
CA ALA A 41 22.58 -20.01 -2.46
C ALA A 41 21.08 -19.86 -2.76
N ALA A 42 20.51 -18.68 -2.48
CA ALA A 42 19.13 -18.39 -2.80
C ALA A 42 18.92 -18.62 -4.30
N ALA A 43 17.91 -19.42 -4.65
CA ALA A 43 17.54 -19.61 -6.05
C ALA A 43 17.34 -18.22 -6.69
N PRO A 44 17.72 -18.03 -7.97
CA PRO A 44 17.56 -16.73 -8.63
C PRO A 44 16.09 -16.33 -8.54
N ALA A 45 15.84 -15.18 -7.89
CA ALA A 45 14.52 -14.61 -7.78
C ALA A 45 13.97 -14.36 -9.20
N LYS A 46 12.73 -14.79 -9.48
CA LYS A 46 12.07 -14.44 -10.74
C LYS A 46 12.12 -12.92 -10.90
N PRO A 47 12.44 -12.42 -12.11
CA PRO A 47 12.37 -10.98 -12.33
C PRO A 47 10.94 -10.50 -12.07
N VAL A 48 10.84 -9.50 -11.20
CA VAL A 48 9.58 -8.87 -10.83
C VAL A 48 9.16 -7.95 -11.97
N PRO A 49 8.02 -8.20 -12.65
CA PRO A 49 7.61 -7.35 -13.76
C PRO A 49 7.21 -5.96 -13.26
N MET A 50 7.51 -4.93 -14.03
CA MET A 50 7.13 -3.56 -13.72
C MET A 50 5.61 -3.35 -13.93
N ALA A 51 4.95 -2.59 -13.06
CA ALA A 51 3.50 -2.36 -13.16
C ALA A 51 3.09 -1.73 -14.51
N CYS A 52 3.89 -0.82 -15.07
CA CYS A 52 3.65 -0.24 -16.39
C CYS A 52 3.76 -1.25 -17.55
N GLU A 53 4.46 -2.36 -17.34
CA GLU A 53 4.54 -3.45 -18.32
C GLU A 53 3.35 -4.41 -18.18
N MET A 54 2.79 -4.53 -16.97
CA MET A 54 1.61 -5.38 -16.74
C MET A 54 0.36 -4.81 -17.41
N VAL A 55 0.21 -3.47 -17.37
CA VAL A 55 -0.90 -2.76 -18.02
C VAL A 55 -0.31 -1.65 -18.86
N THR A 56 -0.39 -1.79 -20.18
CA THR A 56 0.12 -0.78 -21.11
C THR A 56 -0.75 0.49 -21.10
N PRO A 57 -0.21 1.68 -21.46
CA PRO A 57 -1.01 2.91 -21.60
C PRO A 57 -2.23 2.73 -22.52
N ALA A 58 -2.07 2.00 -23.62
CA ALA A 58 -3.17 1.73 -24.55
C ALA A 58 -4.29 0.90 -23.93
N ALA A 59 -3.93 -0.16 -23.15
CA ALA A 59 -4.91 -0.97 -22.44
C ALA A 59 -5.63 -0.16 -21.35
N MET A 60 -4.90 0.66 -20.60
CA MET A 60 -5.48 1.52 -19.58
C MET A 60 -6.39 2.58 -20.20
N SER A 61 -6.00 3.18 -21.34
CA SER A 61 -6.84 4.13 -22.09
C SER A 61 -8.18 3.50 -22.51
N ALA A 62 -8.14 2.26 -23.00
CA ALA A 62 -9.36 1.53 -23.36
C ALA A 62 -10.26 1.26 -22.15
N ILE A 63 -9.70 0.94 -20.99
CA ILE A 63 -10.45 0.70 -19.74
C ILE A 63 -11.06 1.99 -19.20
N LEU A 64 -10.31 3.09 -19.23
CA LEU A 64 -10.75 4.37 -18.67
C LEU A 64 -11.66 5.15 -19.62
N GLY A 65 -11.63 4.83 -20.91
CA GLY A 65 -12.37 5.58 -21.95
C GLY A 65 -11.75 6.95 -22.28
N ALA A 66 -10.49 7.17 -21.93
CA ALA A 66 -9.75 8.40 -22.15
C ALA A 66 -8.27 8.08 -22.44
N GLU A 67 -7.64 8.83 -23.33
CA GLU A 67 -6.21 8.69 -23.58
C GLU A 67 -5.39 9.03 -22.34
N VAL A 68 -4.48 8.11 -21.95
CA VAL A 68 -3.60 8.31 -20.80
C VAL A 68 -2.13 8.14 -21.18
N VAL A 69 -1.28 8.85 -20.44
CA VAL A 69 0.16 8.63 -20.40
C VAL A 69 0.53 7.89 -19.12
N ALA A 70 1.57 7.06 -19.18
CA ALA A 70 2.02 6.28 -18.03
C ALA A 70 3.42 6.70 -17.62
N ARG A 71 3.68 6.70 -16.33
CA ARG A 71 5.01 6.85 -15.76
C ARG A 71 5.23 5.84 -14.62
N PRO A 72 6.43 5.26 -14.50
CA PRO A 72 6.75 4.39 -13.39
C PRO A 72 6.66 5.12 -12.04
N ASP A 73 6.20 4.39 -11.03
CA ASP A 73 6.30 4.76 -9.61
C ASP A 73 6.86 3.57 -8.85
N GLU A 74 8.14 3.67 -8.49
CA GLU A 74 8.88 2.59 -7.86
C GLU A 74 9.11 2.90 -6.38
N GLY A 75 8.92 1.90 -5.53
CA GLY A 75 9.17 1.98 -4.10
C GLY A 75 9.71 0.66 -3.57
N ALA A 76 10.31 0.68 -2.37
CA ALA A 76 10.85 -0.52 -1.73
C ALA A 76 9.80 -1.62 -1.59
N GLY A 77 10.06 -2.80 -2.17
CA GLY A 77 9.19 -3.98 -2.10
C GLY A 77 7.91 -3.89 -2.93
N ARG A 78 7.78 -2.89 -3.81
CA ARG A 78 6.62 -2.73 -4.68
C ARG A 78 7.02 -2.19 -6.05
N THR A 79 6.15 -2.38 -7.02
CA THR A 79 6.22 -1.66 -8.30
C THR A 79 4.93 -0.91 -8.53
N GLY A 80 5.02 0.26 -9.15
CA GLY A 80 3.89 1.13 -9.44
C GLY A 80 3.92 1.69 -10.84
N CYS A 81 2.74 2.08 -11.34
CA CYS A 81 2.55 2.82 -12.58
C CYS A 81 1.44 3.85 -12.39
N ILE A 82 1.74 5.10 -12.71
CA ILE A 82 0.79 6.20 -12.64
C ILE A 82 0.31 6.53 -14.05
N TYR A 83 -0.99 6.40 -14.26
CA TYR A 83 -1.69 6.73 -15.49
C TYR A 83 -2.45 8.03 -15.31
N THR A 84 -2.07 9.05 -16.08
CA THR A 84 -2.71 10.37 -16.05
C THR A 84 -3.31 10.69 -17.40
N PRO A 85 -4.43 11.44 -17.47
CA PRO A 85 -5.01 11.85 -18.75
C PRO A 85 -4.02 12.64 -19.59
N ALA A 86 -3.88 12.29 -20.86
CA ALA A 86 -3.04 13.05 -21.81
C ALA A 86 -3.50 14.50 -21.96
N SER A 87 -4.80 14.76 -21.79
CA SER A 87 -5.40 16.10 -21.81
C SER A 87 -5.13 16.94 -20.55
N GLY A 88 -4.56 16.35 -19.49
CA GLY A 88 -4.35 16.97 -18.20
C GLY A 88 -5.60 16.97 -17.29
N THR A 89 -6.78 16.61 -17.80
CA THR A 89 -8.04 16.51 -17.04
C THR A 89 -8.76 15.21 -17.36
N GLY A 90 -9.35 14.57 -16.37
CA GLY A 90 -10.08 13.30 -16.54
C GLY A 90 -9.68 12.22 -15.53
N PRO A 91 -10.05 10.95 -15.82
CA PRO A 91 -9.76 9.85 -14.91
C PRO A 91 -8.26 9.57 -14.81
N ALA A 92 -7.78 9.37 -13.59
CA ALA A 92 -6.40 8.95 -13.31
C ALA A 92 -6.41 7.71 -12.42
N VAL A 93 -5.41 6.83 -12.63
CA VAL A 93 -5.21 5.62 -11.86
C VAL A 93 -3.74 5.46 -11.53
N GLU A 94 -3.45 5.19 -10.26
CA GLU A 94 -2.17 4.66 -9.85
C GLU A 94 -2.36 3.17 -9.54
N LEU A 95 -1.67 2.33 -10.29
CA LEU A 95 -1.59 0.89 -10.07
C LEU A 95 -0.33 0.58 -9.28
N ARG A 96 -0.47 -0.08 -8.15
CA ARG A 96 0.65 -0.61 -7.36
C ARG A 96 0.51 -2.11 -7.17
N VAL A 97 1.63 -2.82 -7.23
CA VAL A 97 1.72 -4.24 -6.91
C VAL A 97 2.77 -4.42 -5.81
N GLU A 98 2.37 -5.10 -4.74
CA GLU A 98 3.22 -5.40 -3.58
C GLU A 98 3.19 -6.92 -3.36
N TRP A 99 4.34 -7.57 -3.62
CA TRP A 99 4.46 -9.01 -3.51
C TRP A 99 4.47 -9.47 -2.06
N GLY A 100 3.70 -10.52 -1.76
CA GLY A 100 3.59 -11.09 -0.43
C GLY A 100 2.89 -10.21 0.60
N ALA A 101 2.28 -9.08 0.20
CA ALA A 101 1.71 -8.09 1.11
C ALA A 101 0.21 -8.26 1.40
N ALA A 102 -0.49 -9.15 0.67
CA ALA A 102 -1.95 -9.24 0.70
C ALA A 102 -2.51 -9.47 2.10
N GLN A 103 -2.00 -10.45 2.83
CA GLN A 103 -2.55 -10.81 4.15
C GLN A 103 -2.43 -9.67 5.17
N MET A 104 -1.26 -9.02 5.21
CA MET A 104 -1.01 -7.93 6.15
C MET A 104 -1.89 -6.73 5.83
N ALA A 105 -1.99 -6.36 4.55
CA ALA A 105 -2.77 -5.23 4.09
C ALA A 105 -4.26 -5.42 4.35
N ILE A 106 -4.85 -6.55 3.95
CA ILE A 106 -6.28 -6.82 4.17
C ILE A 106 -6.62 -6.90 5.66
N LYS A 107 -5.75 -7.51 6.47
CA LYS A 107 -5.91 -7.51 7.93
C LYS A 107 -5.88 -6.09 8.50
N GLY A 108 -4.96 -5.25 8.05
CA GLY A 108 -4.85 -3.84 8.45
C GLY A 108 -6.12 -3.06 8.12
N VAL A 109 -6.61 -3.16 6.87
CA VAL A 109 -7.86 -2.54 6.44
C VAL A 109 -9.06 -3.03 7.26
N GLY A 110 -9.14 -4.33 7.55
CA GLY A 110 -10.19 -4.89 8.40
C GLY A 110 -10.13 -4.39 9.84
N MET A 111 -8.95 -4.14 10.39
CA MET A 111 -8.79 -3.51 11.71
C MET A 111 -9.23 -2.03 11.68
N ALA A 112 -8.81 -1.28 10.66
CA ALA A 112 -9.18 0.12 10.49
C ALA A 112 -10.70 0.30 10.37
N GLY A 113 -11.38 -0.53 9.56
CA GLY A 113 -12.83 -0.49 9.41
C GLY A 113 -13.61 -0.87 10.68
N ARG A 114 -13.01 -1.70 11.58
CA ARG A 114 -13.61 -1.97 12.90
C ARG A 114 -13.40 -0.82 13.89
N ALA A 115 -12.25 -0.15 13.83
CA ALA A 115 -11.95 0.99 14.69
C ALA A 115 -12.79 2.22 14.31
N GLU A 116 -13.02 2.42 13.02
CA GLU A 116 -13.79 3.54 12.50
C GLU A 116 -14.78 3.03 11.44
N PRO A 117 -16.05 2.81 11.79
CA PRO A 117 -17.08 2.36 10.87
C PRO A 117 -17.23 3.32 9.67
N GLY A 118 -17.16 2.78 8.46
CA GLY A 118 -17.23 3.56 7.22
C GLY A 118 -15.89 3.96 6.63
N LEU A 119 -14.76 3.81 7.35
CA LEU A 119 -13.42 4.08 6.83
C LEU A 119 -13.03 3.09 5.72
N ALA A 120 -13.42 1.84 5.87
CA ALA A 120 -13.18 0.80 4.88
C ALA A 120 -14.46 0.02 4.56
N SER A 121 -14.69 -0.25 3.28
CA SER A 121 -15.83 -1.00 2.78
C SER A 121 -15.35 -2.26 2.04
N PRO A 122 -15.74 -3.46 2.47
CA PRO A 122 -15.40 -4.67 1.73
C PRO A 122 -16.12 -4.70 0.38
N LEU A 123 -15.43 -5.20 -0.65
CA LEU A 123 -15.97 -5.35 -1.99
C LEU A 123 -15.93 -6.81 -2.43
N ALA A 124 -17.05 -7.28 -2.96
CA ALA A 124 -17.15 -8.65 -3.46
C ALA A 124 -16.77 -8.75 -4.95
N GLY A 125 -16.26 -9.92 -5.34
CA GLY A 125 -16.01 -10.25 -6.74
C GLY A 125 -14.77 -9.58 -7.37
N LEU A 126 -13.82 -9.15 -6.53
CA LEU A 126 -12.52 -8.65 -6.94
C LEU A 126 -11.44 -9.43 -6.19
N GLY A 127 -10.58 -10.14 -6.94
CA GLY A 127 -9.55 -11.00 -6.34
C GLY A 127 -10.13 -12.04 -5.36
N ASP A 128 -9.34 -12.42 -4.39
CA ASP A 128 -9.74 -13.31 -3.30
C ASP A 128 -10.44 -12.54 -2.18
N GLN A 129 -9.95 -11.33 -1.91
CA GLN A 129 -10.54 -10.35 -1.01
C GLN A 129 -10.26 -8.95 -1.54
N ALA A 130 -11.19 -8.03 -1.34
CA ALA A 130 -10.98 -6.62 -1.67
C ALA A 130 -11.68 -5.71 -0.69
N ALA A 131 -11.11 -4.52 -0.51
CA ALA A 131 -11.70 -3.45 0.27
C ALA A 131 -11.35 -2.09 -0.33
N GLN A 132 -12.30 -1.17 -0.24
CA GLN A 132 -12.10 0.23 -0.60
C GLN A 132 -11.87 1.05 0.68
N MET A 133 -10.87 1.91 0.66
CA MET A 133 -10.58 2.87 1.71
C MET A 133 -10.29 4.24 1.07
N GLY A 134 -11.27 5.14 1.12
CA GLY A 134 -11.21 6.41 0.38
C GLY A 134 -11.01 6.18 -1.13
N PRO A 135 -10.00 6.81 -1.76
CA PRO A 135 -9.71 6.64 -3.19
C PRO A 135 -8.97 5.33 -3.50
N ALA A 136 -8.51 4.61 -2.49
CA ALA A 136 -7.72 3.39 -2.66
C ALA A 136 -8.62 2.15 -2.65
N LEU A 137 -8.45 1.31 -3.65
CA LEU A 137 -9.02 -0.02 -3.75
C LEU A 137 -7.91 -1.05 -3.61
N MET A 138 -7.96 -1.83 -2.56
CA MET A 138 -6.97 -2.85 -2.21
C MET A 138 -7.54 -4.23 -2.55
N ILE A 139 -6.82 -5.01 -3.35
CA ILE A 139 -7.25 -6.30 -3.88
C ILE A 139 -6.18 -7.34 -3.57
N ALA A 140 -6.52 -8.33 -2.77
CA ALA A 140 -5.67 -9.50 -2.54
C ALA A 140 -5.86 -10.52 -3.67
N THR A 141 -4.77 -11.04 -4.21
CA THR A 141 -4.74 -12.09 -5.21
C THR A 141 -3.61 -13.06 -4.85
N GLY A 142 -3.96 -14.21 -4.28
CA GLY A 142 -2.98 -15.09 -3.65
C GLY A 142 -2.28 -14.39 -2.49
N GLU A 143 -0.96 -14.35 -2.54
CA GLU A 143 -0.13 -13.66 -1.55
C GLU A 143 0.11 -12.19 -1.88
N ASP A 144 -0.23 -11.75 -3.09
CA ASP A 144 0.10 -10.44 -3.62
C ASP A 144 -1.03 -9.44 -3.46
N LEU A 145 -0.65 -8.18 -3.25
CA LEU A 145 -1.56 -7.06 -3.13
C LEU A 145 -1.53 -6.19 -4.39
N VAL A 146 -2.68 -5.99 -5.00
CA VAL A 146 -2.88 -5.00 -6.06
C VAL A 146 -3.65 -3.83 -5.45
N THR A 147 -3.08 -2.64 -5.52
CA THR A 147 -3.72 -1.41 -5.06
C THR A 147 -3.98 -0.49 -6.25
N LEU A 148 -5.22 -0.02 -6.38
CA LEU A 148 -5.61 1.01 -7.33
C LEU A 148 -5.98 2.26 -6.55
N ILE A 149 -5.24 3.36 -6.76
CA ILE A 149 -5.59 4.68 -6.24
C ILE A 149 -6.20 5.46 -7.41
N THR A 150 -7.44 5.90 -7.26
CA THR A 150 -8.22 6.44 -8.37
C THR A 150 -8.69 7.86 -8.11
N SER A 151 -8.78 8.65 -9.19
CA SER A 151 -9.35 9.99 -9.19
C SER A 151 -10.20 10.17 -10.44
N GLY A 152 -11.43 10.64 -10.29
CA GLY A 152 -12.35 10.88 -11.41
C GLY A 152 -12.72 9.62 -12.21
N VAL A 153 -12.64 8.45 -11.59
CA VAL A 153 -12.99 7.17 -12.20
C VAL A 153 -14.40 6.79 -11.79
N ASP A 154 -15.33 6.83 -12.75
CA ASP A 154 -16.67 6.29 -12.59
C ASP A 154 -16.66 4.76 -12.77
N ASP A 155 -17.66 4.06 -12.22
CA ASP A 155 -17.81 2.61 -12.33
C ASP A 155 -16.53 1.84 -11.97
N LEU A 156 -15.97 2.14 -10.78
CA LEU A 156 -14.67 1.61 -10.34
C LEU A 156 -14.59 0.08 -10.39
N VAL A 157 -15.62 -0.65 -9.95
CA VAL A 157 -15.57 -2.11 -9.83
C VAL A 157 -15.41 -2.81 -11.19
N PRO A 158 -16.16 -2.50 -12.25
CA PRO A 158 -15.94 -3.07 -13.59
C PRO A 158 -14.53 -2.75 -14.13
N LYS A 159 -14.07 -1.52 -13.98
CA LYS A 159 -12.73 -1.10 -14.44
C LYS A 159 -11.61 -1.80 -13.66
N ALA A 160 -11.76 -1.92 -12.34
CA ALA A 160 -10.83 -2.68 -11.51
C ALA A 160 -10.75 -4.16 -11.90
N LYS A 161 -11.89 -4.80 -12.26
CA LYS A 161 -11.90 -6.17 -12.79
C LYS A 161 -11.12 -6.28 -14.11
N ALA A 162 -11.28 -5.31 -15.01
CA ALA A 162 -10.56 -5.29 -16.28
C ALA A 162 -9.05 -5.13 -16.06
N ILE A 163 -8.64 -4.23 -15.17
CA ILE A 163 -7.23 -4.04 -14.79
C ILE A 163 -6.67 -5.33 -14.17
N LEU A 164 -7.39 -5.90 -13.20
CA LEU A 164 -6.97 -7.13 -12.51
C LEU A 164 -6.80 -8.30 -13.47
N ALA A 165 -7.65 -8.41 -14.49
CA ALA A 165 -7.52 -9.44 -15.52
C ALA A 165 -6.22 -9.36 -16.32
N LEU A 166 -5.63 -8.16 -16.46
CA LEU A 166 -4.34 -7.96 -17.10
C LEU A 166 -3.16 -8.21 -16.15
N VAL A 167 -3.33 -7.89 -14.88
CA VAL A 167 -2.29 -8.00 -13.85
C VAL A 167 -2.12 -9.44 -13.37
N LYS A 168 -3.23 -10.12 -13.05
CA LYS A 168 -3.25 -11.45 -12.41
C LYS A 168 -2.39 -12.52 -13.09
N PRO A 169 -2.30 -12.63 -14.44
CA PRO A 169 -1.45 -13.62 -15.09
C PRO A 169 0.05 -13.39 -14.91
N ARG A 170 0.44 -12.24 -14.34
CA ARG A 170 1.83 -11.82 -14.16
C ARG A 170 2.28 -11.78 -12.70
N LEU A 171 1.36 -12.02 -11.76
CA LEU A 171 1.60 -12.26 -10.34
C LEU A 171 2.02 -13.73 -10.04
#